data_19664b373baae7622db789261180cb32
#
_entry.id   19664b373baae7622db789261180cb32
#
_cell.length_a   1.000
_cell.length_b   1.000
_cell.length_c   1.000
_cell.angle_alpha   90.00
_cell.angle_beta   90.00
_cell.angle_gamma   90.00
#
_symmetry.space_group_name_H-M   'P 1'
#
loop_
_entity.id
_entity.type
_entity.pdbx_description
1 polymer ?
#
loop_
_entity_poly.entity_id
_entity_poly.type
_entity_poly.pdbx_seq_one_letter_code
_entity_poly.pdbx_strand_id
1 'polypeptide(L)'
;MKNMKKISSLFCLLLLTVMFAFTGLNSVNAAPKTATVNSKGVMGSLIGDSYEWNKFKIDEKVAYCVDLGKNWSPDGTPVTLLKEADAGVRYILENGYPYKYPYDGNADASRYITQAAIWWYLADTGQTTKLSEDFTTNSADTYNVRPIIKQLVAGAKSAKAYSNPTLNVNASSNDMTLSSDKKYYTSKEITVALTGASTYKVSVSGAEGIIVTNANGESKSEFSSNEKFVVKVPASSISKTTNLTVNVSANGSINKAYIYSPGDASYQKVATLYTEEVKLEKTISLTATVVTPGKPSVCVEYVIVGNVIPDPALTDPTPGKNCYDKGTKYTQESVLTTRQKTCKFKGWFTKENLTGKWTNGTKLDKDLILYGAWDCEKGTTIVVPSTAANTPFIILSIGSIIIIAGVGIYAYRSKKLSSKK
;
A
#
# COMPACT_ATOMS: atom_id res chain seq x y z
N MET A 1 13.51 -33.53 25.04
CA MET A 1 14.47 -32.58 24.45
C MET A 1 14.34 -32.33 22.94
N LYS A 2 13.40 -32.96 22.20
CA LYS A 2 13.25 -32.80 20.72
C LYS A 2 12.30 -31.66 20.28
N ASN A 3 11.49 -31.12 21.20
CA ASN A 3 10.49 -30.10 20.87
C ASN A 3 10.90 -28.63 21.14
N MET A 4 12.04 -28.41 21.81
CA MET A 4 12.54 -27.04 22.09
C MET A 4 13.26 -26.40 20.91
N LYS A 5 13.82 -27.18 19.96
CA LYS A 5 14.54 -26.63 18.80
C LYS A 5 13.62 -26.09 17.69
N LYS A 6 12.35 -26.52 17.65
CA LYS A 6 11.37 -26.02 16.64
C LYS A 6 10.74 -24.68 17.02
N ILE A 7 10.63 -24.37 18.31
CA ILE A 7 10.08 -23.10 18.80
C ILE A 7 11.07 -21.95 18.63
N SER A 8 12.37 -22.22 18.80
CA SER A 8 13.42 -21.22 18.59
C SER A 8 13.54 -20.76 17.15
N SER A 9 13.32 -21.65 16.16
CA SER A 9 13.36 -21.29 14.74
C SER A 9 12.17 -20.42 14.31
N LEU A 10 10.98 -20.65 14.88
CA LEU A 10 9.79 -19.85 14.57
C LEU A 10 9.85 -18.45 15.20
N PHE A 11 10.47 -18.33 16.38
CA PHE A 11 10.64 -17.04 17.07
C PHE A 11 11.73 -16.16 16.41
N CYS A 12 12.78 -16.75 15.85
CA CYS A 12 13.77 -16.01 15.04
C CYS A 12 13.21 -15.53 13.71
N LEU A 13 12.29 -16.27 13.08
CA LEU A 13 11.63 -15.83 11.83
C LEU A 13 10.66 -14.68 12.07
N LEU A 14 9.96 -14.68 13.22
CA LEU A 14 9.05 -13.58 13.60
C LEU A 14 9.80 -12.30 14.01
N LEU A 15 10.99 -12.41 14.59
CA LEU A 15 11.83 -11.26 14.95
C LEU A 15 12.51 -10.62 13.72
N LEU A 16 12.79 -11.38 12.68
CA LEU A 16 13.33 -10.84 11.42
C LEU A 16 12.29 -10.05 10.61
N THR A 17 11.00 -10.36 10.74
CA THR A 17 9.93 -9.60 10.04
C THR A 17 9.56 -8.29 10.72
N VAL A 18 9.91 -8.07 11.99
CA VAL A 18 9.65 -6.80 12.70
C VAL A 18 10.83 -5.82 12.62
N MET A 19 12.04 -6.28 12.27
CA MET A 19 13.23 -5.40 12.20
C MET A 19 13.37 -4.60 10.89
N PHE A 20 12.53 -4.81 9.87
CA PHE A 20 12.60 -4.05 8.62
C PHE A 20 11.60 -2.88 8.50
N ALA A 21 10.88 -2.53 9.58
CA ALA A 21 9.92 -1.42 9.57
C ALA A 21 10.56 -0.03 9.85
N PHE A 22 11.86 0.03 10.13
CA PHE A 22 12.62 1.28 10.30
C PHE A 22 13.84 1.29 9.38
N THR A 23 13.62 1.28 8.07
CA THR A 23 14.65 1.77 7.15
C THR A 23 14.70 3.28 7.33
N GLY A 24 15.67 3.74 8.11
CA GLY A 24 15.97 5.15 8.23
C GLY A 24 16.18 5.74 6.84
N LEU A 25 15.73 6.98 6.65
CA LEU A 25 16.04 7.79 5.49
C LEU A 25 17.57 7.86 5.34
N ASN A 26 18.14 7.03 4.47
CA ASN A 26 19.56 7.09 4.16
C ASN A 26 19.75 8.24 3.16
N SER A 27 20.22 9.39 3.66
CA SER A 27 20.64 10.49 2.81
C SER A 27 21.94 10.09 2.10
N VAL A 28 21.87 10.01 0.77
CA VAL A 28 23.04 9.84 -0.08
C VAL A 28 23.44 11.24 -0.54
N ASN A 29 24.66 11.70 -0.29
CA ASN A 29 25.18 13.05 -0.52
C ASN A 29 24.79 14.09 0.57
N ALA A 30 24.95 13.73 1.83
CA ALA A 30 24.86 14.70 2.92
C ALA A 30 25.87 15.85 2.76
N ALA A 31 25.52 17.04 3.25
CA ALA A 31 26.43 18.18 3.26
C ALA A 31 27.75 17.84 3.96
N PRO A 32 28.92 18.21 3.42
CA PRO A 32 30.20 17.90 4.00
C PRO A 32 30.37 18.61 5.37
N LYS A 33 31.02 17.93 6.33
CA LYS A 33 31.28 18.52 7.65
C LYS A 33 32.27 19.68 7.60
N THR A 34 33.16 19.66 6.66
CA THR A 34 34.19 20.69 6.42
C THR A 34 34.20 21.06 4.95
N ALA A 35 34.47 22.33 4.67
CA ALA A 35 34.53 22.86 3.33
C ALA A 35 35.50 24.06 3.28
N THR A 36 35.72 24.63 2.12
CA THR A 36 36.61 25.76 1.94
C THR A 36 35.86 26.92 1.31
N VAL A 37 35.99 28.12 1.85
CA VAL A 37 35.47 29.34 1.25
C VAL A 37 36.38 29.79 0.12
N ASN A 38 35.80 30.05 -1.03
CA ASN A 38 36.49 30.62 -2.19
C ASN A 38 35.84 31.96 -2.53
N SER A 39 36.63 33.05 -2.47
CA SER A 39 36.20 34.35 -2.95
C SER A 39 36.28 34.41 -4.50
N LYS A 40 35.26 34.97 -5.14
CA LYS A 40 35.15 35.10 -6.60
C LYS A 40 35.02 36.55 -7.04
N GLY A 41 35.57 37.45 -6.22
CA GLY A 41 35.56 38.88 -6.49
C GLY A 41 34.38 39.61 -5.85
N VAL A 42 34.27 40.90 -6.16
CA VAL A 42 33.27 41.81 -5.60
C VAL A 42 32.14 42.06 -6.57
N MET A 43 31.00 42.51 -6.04
CA MET A 43 29.86 43.05 -6.79
C MET A 43 29.69 44.53 -6.41
N GLY A 44 29.24 45.37 -7.32
CA GLY A 44 28.78 46.70 -6.99
C GLY A 44 27.40 46.71 -6.33
N SER A 45 27.13 47.72 -5.51
CA SER A 45 25.79 47.95 -5.02
C SER A 45 24.83 48.29 -6.16
N LEU A 46 23.63 47.71 -6.14
CA LEU A 46 22.55 48.03 -7.10
C LEU A 46 21.54 49.03 -6.54
N ILE A 47 21.57 49.28 -5.22
CA ILE A 47 20.64 50.17 -4.52
C ILE A 47 21.34 51.37 -3.87
N GLY A 48 22.64 51.57 -4.14
CA GLY A 48 23.41 52.69 -3.60
C GLY A 48 23.71 52.59 -2.11
N ASP A 49 23.67 51.38 -1.53
CA ASP A 49 24.06 51.14 -0.16
C ASP A 49 25.58 51.16 0.02
N SER A 50 26.04 51.28 1.26
CA SER A 50 27.44 51.38 1.64
C SER A 50 28.11 50.03 1.97
N TYR A 51 27.41 48.92 1.77
CA TYR A 51 27.95 47.59 2.10
C TYR A 51 28.92 47.09 1.03
N GLU A 52 29.91 46.32 1.46
CA GLU A 52 30.78 45.56 0.58
C GLU A 52 30.13 44.27 0.13
N TRP A 53 30.08 44.04 -1.14
CA TRP A 53 29.44 42.89 -1.75
C TRP A 53 30.46 41.93 -2.32
N ASN A 54 30.58 40.75 -1.69
CA ASN A 54 31.51 39.71 -2.12
C ASN A 54 30.81 38.49 -2.68
N LYS A 55 31.42 37.88 -3.68
CA LYS A 55 30.97 36.64 -4.29
C LYS A 55 31.69 35.48 -3.63
N PHE A 56 30.96 34.63 -2.95
CA PHE A 56 31.53 33.45 -2.30
C PHE A 56 31.05 32.15 -2.94
N LYS A 57 31.89 31.14 -2.83
CA LYS A 57 31.56 29.74 -2.97
C LYS A 57 32.04 29.01 -1.75
N ILE A 58 31.34 27.92 -1.39
CA ILE A 58 31.87 26.86 -0.54
C ILE A 58 32.17 25.70 -1.46
N ASP A 59 33.46 25.33 -1.57
CA ASP A 59 33.95 24.46 -2.63
C ASP A 59 33.46 25.00 -3.99
N GLU A 60 32.60 24.23 -4.70
CA GLU A 60 32.06 24.71 -5.99
C GLU A 60 30.64 25.29 -5.90
N LYS A 61 30.01 25.30 -4.72
CA LYS A 61 28.63 25.80 -4.54
C LYS A 61 28.59 27.28 -4.19
N VAL A 62 27.67 28.01 -4.80
CA VAL A 62 27.43 29.42 -4.44
C VAL A 62 27.03 29.53 -2.99
N ALA A 63 27.66 30.44 -2.27
CA ALA A 63 27.42 30.70 -0.86
C ALA A 63 27.15 32.18 -0.61
N TYR A 64 26.50 32.48 0.49
CA TYR A 64 26.03 33.79 0.90
C TYR A 64 26.35 34.08 2.34
N CYS A 65 26.80 35.29 2.64
CA CYS A 65 27.08 35.74 4.01
C CYS A 65 25.78 35.84 4.83
N VAL A 66 25.83 35.43 6.11
CA VAL A 66 24.69 35.52 7.02
C VAL A 66 24.93 36.47 8.22
N ASP A 67 26.17 36.88 8.48
CA ASP A 67 26.51 37.80 9.56
C ASP A 67 26.84 39.19 8.98
N LEU A 68 25.85 40.07 8.91
CA LEU A 68 26.09 41.43 8.48
C LEU A 68 26.99 42.17 9.50
N GLY A 69 27.96 42.96 9.02
CA GLY A 69 28.84 43.77 9.84
C GLY A 69 30.12 43.07 10.32
N LYS A 70 30.35 41.81 9.90
CA LYS A 70 31.64 41.12 10.12
C LYS A 70 32.49 41.15 8.84
N ASN A 71 33.77 40.89 9.01
CA ASN A 71 34.69 40.79 7.87
C ASN A 71 34.34 39.58 6.99
N TRP A 72 34.56 39.66 5.71
CA TRP A 72 34.44 38.51 4.81
C TRP A 72 35.68 37.60 4.94
N SER A 73 35.45 36.28 4.83
CA SER A 73 36.51 35.29 4.93
C SER A 73 37.47 35.38 3.74
N PRO A 74 38.79 35.37 3.96
CA PRO A 74 39.78 35.29 2.88
C PRO A 74 39.59 34.04 2.03
N ASP A 75 40.10 34.09 0.80
CA ASP A 75 40.12 32.92 -0.10
C ASP A 75 40.94 31.79 0.56
N GLY A 76 40.41 30.56 0.42
CA GLY A 76 41.02 29.39 1.05
C GLY A 76 40.67 29.18 2.55
N THR A 77 39.81 30.02 3.15
CA THR A 77 39.44 29.87 4.58
C THR A 77 38.68 28.57 4.80
N PRO A 78 39.17 27.66 5.70
CA PRO A 78 38.42 26.46 6.06
C PRO A 78 37.21 26.84 6.91
N VAL A 79 36.06 26.19 6.62
CA VAL A 79 34.81 26.34 7.37
C VAL A 79 34.27 25.00 7.79
N THR A 80 33.59 24.98 8.92
CA THR A 80 32.91 23.77 9.44
C THR A 80 31.41 23.98 9.43
N LEU A 81 30.68 22.91 9.15
CA LEU A 81 29.23 22.86 9.25
C LEU A 81 28.80 23.19 10.68
N LEU A 82 28.07 24.29 10.85
CA LEU A 82 27.60 24.75 12.13
C LEU A 82 26.20 24.20 12.44
N LYS A 83 25.28 24.42 11.53
CA LYS A 83 23.87 24.02 11.69
C LYS A 83 23.12 24.08 10.36
N GLU A 84 21.95 23.49 10.33
CA GLU A 84 20.97 23.73 9.30
C GLU A 84 20.40 25.16 9.45
N ALA A 85 20.22 25.86 8.34
CA ALA A 85 19.61 27.18 8.32
C ALA A 85 18.07 27.04 8.49
N ASP A 86 17.43 28.11 8.91
CA ASP A 86 15.97 28.14 9.01
C ASP A 86 15.27 28.10 7.65
N ALA A 87 13.95 27.91 7.68
CA ALA A 87 13.11 27.79 6.48
C ALA A 87 13.17 29.03 5.59
N GLY A 88 13.36 30.23 6.17
CA GLY A 88 13.42 31.48 5.42
C GLY A 88 14.70 31.61 4.61
N VAL A 89 15.84 31.32 5.20
CA VAL A 89 17.13 31.30 4.48
C VAL A 89 17.08 30.24 3.37
N ARG A 90 16.58 29.04 3.67
CA ARG A 90 16.39 28.01 2.65
C ARG A 90 15.52 28.49 1.50
N TYR A 91 14.37 29.11 1.79
CA TYR A 91 13.46 29.64 0.78
C TYR A 91 14.15 30.65 -0.14
N ILE A 92 14.94 31.58 0.42
CA ILE A 92 15.66 32.58 -0.38
C ILE A 92 16.70 31.90 -1.28
N LEU A 93 17.44 30.92 -0.76
CA LEU A 93 18.41 30.17 -1.55
C LEU A 93 17.76 29.38 -2.69
N GLU A 94 16.62 28.72 -2.44
CA GLU A 94 15.86 27.98 -3.46
C GLU A 94 15.25 28.88 -4.55
N ASN A 95 14.90 30.13 -4.20
CA ASN A 95 14.26 31.08 -5.10
C ASN A 95 15.20 32.18 -5.62
N GLY A 96 16.48 32.13 -5.24
CA GLY A 96 17.54 33.00 -5.64
C GLY A 96 18.58 32.32 -6.54
N TYR A 97 19.61 33.06 -6.88
CA TYR A 97 20.74 32.57 -7.68
C TYR A 97 21.55 31.53 -6.89
N PRO A 98 22.02 30.42 -7.45
CA PRO A 98 22.02 30.08 -8.89
C PRO A 98 20.78 29.27 -9.33
N TYR A 99 19.86 28.92 -8.44
CA TYR A 99 18.72 28.04 -8.74
C TYR A 99 17.62 28.74 -9.52
N LYS A 100 17.44 30.05 -9.25
CA LYS A 100 16.57 30.97 -10.01
C LYS A 100 17.29 32.27 -10.25
N TYR A 101 16.85 32.95 -11.28
CA TYR A 101 17.36 34.26 -11.66
C TYR A 101 16.28 35.30 -11.40
N PRO A 102 16.18 35.85 -10.16
CA PRO A 102 15.13 36.81 -9.84
C PRO A 102 15.21 38.10 -10.61
N TYR A 103 16.34 38.38 -11.27
CA TYR A 103 16.53 39.52 -12.17
C TYR A 103 16.90 39.02 -13.57
N ASP A 104 15.95 38.87 -14.38
CA ASP A 104 15.88 38.70 -15.85
C ASP A 104 17.17 38.20 -16.55
N GLY A 105 17.63 37.00 -16.15
CA GLY A 105 18.80 36.34 -16.74
C GLY A 105 20.16 36.88 -16.30
N ASN A 106 20.22 38.00 -15.56
CA ASN A 106 21.45 38.56 -15.07
C ASN A 106 21.93 37.87 -13.78
N ALA A 107 23.04 37.12 -13.89
CA ALA A 107 23.57 36.33 -12.78
C ALA A 107 24.08 37.22 -11.62
N ASP A 108 24.78 38.30 -11.90
CA ASP A 108 25.33 39.17 -10.85
C ASP A 108 24.23 39.96 -10.13
N ALA A 109 23.26 40.51 -10.87
CA ALA A 109 22.11 41.18 -10.26
C ALA A 109 21.26 40.18 -9.45
N SER A 110 21.02 38.98 -9.95
CA SER A 110 20.29 37.92 -9.22
C SER A 110 21.02 37.48 -7.96
N ARG A 111 22.36 37.41 -8.02
CA ARG A 111 23.21 37.09 -6.87
C ARG A 111 23.15 38.19 -5.81
N TYR A 112 23.24 39.46 -6.24
CA TYR A 112 23.09 40.62 -5.35
C TYR A 112 21.71 40.58 -4.63
N ILE A 113 20.64 40.41 -5.38
CA ILE A 113 19.27 40.33 -4.84
C ILE A 113 19.14 39.21 -3.82
N THR A 114 19.74 38.03 -4.09
CA THR A 114 19.69 36.88 -3.17
C THR A 114 20.42 37.19 -1.88
N GLN A 115 21.62 37.77 -1.95
CA GLN A 115 22.38 38.16 -0.76
C GLN A 115 21.64 39.25 0.03
N ALA A 116 21.13 40.26 -0.65
CA ALA A 116 20.36 41.34 -0.03
C ALA A 116 19.10 40.80 0.69
N ALA A 117 18.40 39.88 0.07
CA ALA A 117 17.22 39.24 0.71
C ALA A 117 17.57 38.43 1.95
N ILE A 118 18.72 37.73 1.96
CA ILE A 118 19.20 36.98 3.15
C ILE A 118 19.47 37.97 4.30
N TRP A 119 20.23 39.02 4.08
CA TRP A 119 20.51 40.01 5.11
C TRP A 119 19.25 40.70 5.62
N TRP A 120 18.34 41.08 4.71
CA TRP A 120 17.07 41.69 5.09
C TRP A 120 16.19 40.76 5.93
N TYR A 121 16.05 39.53 5.51
CA TYR A 121 15.29 38.53 6.26
C TYR A 121 15.90 38.29 7.67
N LEU A 122 17.22 38.12 7.76
CA LEU A 122 17.92 37.88 9.03
C LEU A 122 17.86 39.09 9.96
N ALA A 123 17.95 40.30 9.42
CA ALA A 123 17.81 41.54 10.20
C ALA A 123 16.36 41.72 10.72
N ASP A 124 15.37 41.50 9.87
CA ASP A 124 13.95 41.55 10.27
C ASP A 124 13.54 40.52 11.33
N THR A 125 14.25 39.40 11.34
CA THR A 125 14.03 38.31 12.33
C THR A 125 14.98 38.35 13.53
N GLY A 126 15.81 39.40 13.64
CA GLY A 126 16.74 39.61 14.76
C GLY A 126 17.92 38.67 14.80
N GLN A 127 18.25 38.01 13.67
CA GLN A 127 19.35 37.04 13.59
C GLN A 127 20.69 37.67 13.16
N THR A 128 20.69 38.89 12.73
CA THR A 128 21.89 39.68 12.42
C THR A 128 21.67 41.16 12.78
N THR A 129 22.67 42.01 12.61
CA THR A 129 22.55 43.46 12.84
C THR A 129 21.48 44.09 11.96
N LYS A 130 20.88 45.19 12.44
CA LYS A 130 19.92 45.95 11.65
C LYS A 130 20.58 46.50 10.37
N LEU A 131 19.78 46.53 9.31
CA LEU A 131 20.18 47.14 8.06
C LEU A 131 20.29 48.68 8.23
N SER A 132 21.20 49.28 7.48
CA SER A 132 21.29 50.73 7.39
C SER A 132 20.05 51.32 6.68
N GLU A 133 19.79 52.58 6.90
CA GLU A 133 18.65 53.28 6.31
C GLU A 133 18.78 53.36 4.79
N ASP A 134 19.99 53.62 4.27
CA ASP A 134 20.29 53.65 2.85
C ASP A 134 19.96 52.33 2.16
N PHE A 135 20.16 51.20 2.80
CA PHE A 135 19.79 49.89 2.26
C PHE A 135 18.26 49.72 2.10
N THR A 136 17.49 50.19 3.09
CA THR A 136 16.04 49.96 3.13
C THR A 136 15.22 51.03 2.44
N THR A 137 15.67 52.28 2.41
CA THR A 137 14.90 53.46 2.01
C THR A 137 15.55 54.32 0.96
N ASN A 138 16.84 54.15 0.65
CA ASN A 138 17.56 54.93 -0.33
C ASN A 138 16.82 54.99 -1.68
N SER A 139 16.70 56.19 -2.28
CA SER A 139 16.08 56.42 -3.58
C SER A 139 16.93 55.97 -4.78
N ALA A 140 18.18 55.59 -4.57
CA ALA A 140 19.13 55.22 -5.63
C ALA A 140 18.91 53.85 -6.27
N ASP A 141 17.74 53.19 -6.09
CA ASP A 141 17.39 51.93 -6.72
C ASP A 141 17.10 52.09 -8.21
N THR A 142 18.14 52.38 -8.96
CA THR A 142 18.08 52.65 -10.42
C THR A 142 17.62 51.42 -11.21
N TYR A 143 17.89 50.22 -10.68
CA TYR A 143 17.56 48.94 -11.32
C TYR A 143 16.23 48.36 -10.84
N ASN A 144 15.52 49.05 -9.93
CA ASN A 144 14.26 48.60 -9.36
C ASN A 144 14.34 47.18 -8.72
N VAL A 145 15.43 46.87 -8.01
CA VAL A 145 15.68 45.57 -7.41
C VAL A 145 15.05 45.41 -6.01
N ARG A 146 14.80 46.51 -5.28
CA ARG A 146 14.19 46.46 -3.93
C ARG A 146 12.84 45.79 -3.88
N PRO A 147 11.89 46.00 -4.81
CA PRO A 147 10.65 45.24 -4.85
C PRO A 147 10.87 43.73 -4.94
N ILE A 148 11.87 43.28 -5.72
CA ILE A 148 12.21 41.86 -5.88
C ILE A 148 12.82 41.31 -4.59
N ILE A 149 13.72 42.04 -3.94
CA ILE A 149 14.28 41.68 -2.63
C ILE A 149 13.15 41.53 -1.60
N LYS A 150 12.24 42.51 -1.50
CA LYS A 150 11.10 42.47 -0.58
C LYS A 150 10.18 41.26 -0.84
N GLN A 151 9.97 40.89 -2.10
CA GLN A 151 9.20 39.71 -2.47
C GLN A 151 9.85 38.42 -1.94
N LEU A 152 11.16 38.25 -2.11
CA LEU A 152 11.90 37.12 -1.55
C LEU A 152 11.83 37.10 -0.01
N VAL A 153 11.97 38.25 0.64
CA VAL A 153 11.87 38.38 2.10
C VAL A 153 10.46 38.01 2.60
N ALA A 154 9.40 38.48 1.91
CA ALA A 154 8.03 38.14 2.24
C ALA A 154 7.77 36.63 2.13
N GLY A 155 8.27 36.01 1.06
CA GLY A 155 8.22 34.55 0.90
C GLY A 155 8.98 33.80 1.99
N ALA A 156 10.16 34.31 2.38
CA ALA A 156 10.97 33.74 3.45
C ALA A 156 10.26 33.78 4.82
N LYS A 157 9.59 34.89 5.14
CA LYS A 157 8.82 35.03 6.39
C LYS A 157 7.62 34.07 6.49
N SER A 158 7.08 33.65 5.35
CA SER A 158 5.97 32.68 5.28
C SER A 158 6.45 31.24 5.00
N ALA A 159 7.75 31.03 4.84
CA ALA A 159 8.31 29.73 4.53
C ALA A 159 8.12 28.74 5.69
N LYS A 160 7.74 27.51 5.33
CA LYS A 160 7.59 26.41 6.29
C LYS A 160 8.82 25.51 6.26
N ALA A 161 9.01 24.74 7.32
CA ALA A 161 9.97 23.65 7.30
C ALA A 161 9.74 22.73 6.08
N TYR A 162 10.79 22.14 5.57
CA TYR A 162 10.66 21.20 4.46
C TYR A 162 9.89 19.95 4.89
N SER A 163 9.24 19.32 3.94
CA SER A 163 8.66 17.99 4.12
C SER A 163 9.62 16.94 3.58
N ASN A 164 9.91 15.93 4.37
CA ASN A 164 10.66 14.78 3.88
C ASN A 164 9.90 14.09 2.75
N PRO A 165 10.59 13.57 1.72
CA PRO A 165 9.99 12.68 0.76
C PRO A 165 9.32 11.48 1.45
N THR A 166 8.19 11.05 0.93
CA THR A 166 7.45 9.90 1.49
C THR A 166 7.07 8.91 0.41
N LEU A 167 7.04 7.63 0.78
CA LEU A 167 6.57 6.53 -0.05
C LEU A 167 5.58 5.69 0.76
N ASN A 168 4.33 5.69 0.36
CA ASN A 168 3.29 4.85 0.94
C ASN A 168 2.73 3.93 -0.14
N VAL A 169 2.67 2.63 0.16
CA VAL A 169 2.14 1.60 -0.72
C VAL A 169 0.91 0.99 -0.07
N ASN A 170 -0.20 1.00 -0.78
CA ASN A 170 -1.47 0.49 -0.28
C ASN A 170 -2.06 -0.55 -1.25
N ALA A 171 -2.19 -1.78 -0.78
CA ALA A 171 -2.93 -2.84 -1.41
C ALA A 171 -4.30 -2.95 -0.72
N SER A 172 -5.40 -2.85 -1.47
CA SER A 172 -6.75 -3.01 -0.91
C SER A 172 -7.05 -4.44 -0.45
N SER A 173 -6.25 -5.41 -0.87
CA SER A 173 -6.22 -6.80 -0.41
C SER A 173 -4.83 -7.37 -0.66
N ASN A 174 -4.36 -8.18 0.27
CA ASN A 174 -3.13 -8.95 0.10
C ASN A 174 -3.40 -10.28 -0.64
N ASP A 175 -4.65 -10.71 -0.76
CA ASP A 175 -5.00 -11.94 -1.45
C ASP A 175 -5.07 -11.71 -2.96
N MET A 176 -4.40 -12.59 -3.68
CA MET A 176 -4.44 -12.65 -5.14
C MET A 176 -5.58 -13.55 -5.61
N THR A 177 -6.24 -13.17 -6.69
CA THR A 177 -7.37 -13.90 -7.27
C THR A 177 -6.90 -14.68 -8.50
N LEU A 178 -7.30 -15.95 -8.60
CA LEU A 178 -7.09 -16.75 -9.81
C LEU A 178 -7.96 -16.21 -10.94
N SER A 179 -7.35 -15.90 -12.08
CA SER A 179 -8.06 -15.43 -13.28
C SER A 179 -9.09 -16.46 -13.77
N SER A 180 -10.12 -16.01 -14.48
CA SER A 180 -11.19 -16.88 -15.01
C SER A 180 -10.67 -17.95 -15.97
N ASP A 181 -9.62 -17.64 -16.73
CA ASP A 181 -8.92 -18.57 -17.62
C ASP A 181 -7.93 -19.49 -16.89
N LYS A 182 -7.82 -19.34 -15.57
CA LYS A 182 -6.93 -20.10 -14.67
C LYS A 182 -5.44 -20.03 -15.00
N LYS A 183 -5.01 -19.02 -15.76
CA LYS A 183 -3.60 -18.88 -16.14
C LYS A 183 -2.75 -18.12 -15.14
N TYR A 184 -3.34 -17.15 -14.42
CA TYR A 184 -2.62 -16.28 -13.53
C TYR A 184 -3.34 -16.06 -12.21
N TYR A 185 -2.59 -15.95 -11.12
CA TYR A 185 -3.03 -15.25 -9.92
C TYR A 185 -2.73 -13.77 -10.11
N THR A 186 -3.72 -12.93 -9.86
CA THR A 186 -3.63 -11.48 -10.09
C THR A 186 -3.98 -10.73 -8.82
N SER A 187 -3.15 -9.76 -8.42
CA SER A 187 -3.47 -8.85 -7.33
C SER A 187 -4.58 -7.87 -7.74
N LYS A 188 -5.23 -7.24 -6.77
CA LYS A 188 -5.93 -5.99 -7.02
C LYS A 188 -4.92 -4.90 -7.37
N GLU A 189 -5.40 -3.76 -7.90
CA GLU A 189 -4.57 -2.59 -8.12
C GLU A 189 -3.91 -2.14 -6.81
N ILE A 190 -2.61 -1.92 -6.87
CA ILE A 190 -1.81 -1.41 -5.77
C ILE A 190 -1.53 0.06 -6.05
N THR A 191 -1.86 0.91 -5.09
CA THR A 191 -1.68 2.36 -5.17
C THR A 191 -0.40 2.76 -4.46
N VAL A 192 0.31 3.72 -5.05
CA VAL A 192 1.52 4.31 -4.47
C VAL A 192 1.29 5.81 -4.30
N ALA A 193 1.40 6.28 -3.05
CA ALA A 193 1.44 7.70 -2.76
C ALA A 193 2.90 8.11 -2.51
N LEU A 194 3.43 8.91 -3.41
CA LEU A 194 4.82 9.34 -3.44
C LEU A 194 4.91 10.87 -3.41
N THR A 195 5.76 11.40 -2.51
CA THR A 195 6.10 12.83 -2.47
C THR A 195 7.61 12.99 -2.54
N GLY A 196 8.08 14.07 -3.17
CA GLY A 196 9.51 14.38 -3.28
C GLY A 196 10.29 13.48 -4.26
N ALA A 197 9.58 12.67 -5.05
CA ALA A 197 10.14 11.91 -6.17
C ALA A 197 9.09 11.82 -7.29
N SER A 198 9.53 11.66 -8.54
CA SER A 198 8.67 11.62 -9.73
C SER A 198 8.32 10.20 -10.19
N THR A 199 9.18 9.23 -9.88
CA THR A 199 9.02 7.82 -10.28
C THR A 199 9.32 6.88 -9.12
N TYR A 200 8.81 5.66 -9.22
CA TYR A 200 9.16 4.57 -8.32
C TYR A 200 9.39 3.27 -9.09
N LYS A 201 10.17 2.36 -8.52
CA LYS A 201 10.46 1.04 -9.08
C LYS A 201 9.77 -0.04 -8.25
N VAL A 202 9.32 -1.08 -8.94
CA VAL A 202 8.70 -2.27 -8.33
C VAL A 202 9.51 -3.50 -8.67
N SER A 203 9.84 -4.28 -7.67
CA SER A 203 10.38 -5.63 -7.83
C SER A 203 9.58 -6.61 -6.99
N VAL A 204 9.36 -7.81 -7.50
CA VAL A 204 8.57 -8.85 -6.82
C VAL A 204 9.36 -10.15 -6.83
N SER A 205 9.32 -10.85 -5.71
CA SER A 205 9.96 -12.14 -5.53
C SER A 205 9.02 -13.14 -4.84
N GLY A 206 9.37 -14.44 -4.86
CA GLY A 206 8.62 -15.50 -4.21
C GLY A 206 8.01 -16.53 -5.15
N ALA A 207 8.02 -16.29 -6.47
CA ALA A 207 7.63 -17.26 -7.50
C ALA A 207 8.37 -16.98 -8.81
N GLU A 208 8.28 -17.90 -9.76
CA GLU A 208 8.82 -17.73 -11.10
C GLU A 208 7.80 -17.09 -12.05
N GLY A 209 8.29 -16.40 -13.09
CA GLY A 209 7.46 -15.83 -14.16
C GLY A 209 6.54 -14.69 -13.72
N ILE A 210 6.88 -14.00 -12.62
CA ILE A 210 6.11 -12.85 -12.14
C ILE A 210 6.13 -11.73 -13.16
N ILE A 211 4.96 -11.11 -13.39
CA ILE A 211 4.78 -9.98 -14.29
C ILE A 211 4.20 -8.82 -13.46
N VAL A 212 4.81 -7.65 -13.56
CA VAL A 212 4.28 -6.41 -13.01
C VAL A 212 3.78 -5.56 -14.17
N THR A 213 2.55 -5.08 -14.08
CA THR A 213 1.92 -4.27 -15.14
C THR A 213 1.35 -2.98 -14.55
N ASN A 214 1.19 -1.95 -15.39
CA ASN A 214 0.31 -0.84 -15.04
C ASN A 214 -1.18 -1.26 -15.15
N ALA A 215 -2.09 -0.33 -14.87
CA ALA A 215 -3.54 -0.56 -14.94
C ALA A 215 -4.02 -0.93 -16.36
N ASN A 216 -3.28 -0.52 -17.41
CA ASN A 216 -3.58 -0.84 -18.81
C ASN A 216 -3.06 -2.21 -19.25
N GLY A 217 -2.33 -2.92 -18.36
CA GLY A 217 -1.76 -4.23 -18.64
C GLY A 217 -0.37 -4.23 -19.29
N GLU A 218 0.26 -3.07 -19.44
CA GLU A 218 1.61 -2.95 -19.96
C GLU A 218 2.63 -3.38 -18.91
N SER A 219 3.53 -4.29 -19.28
CA SER A 219 4.59 -4.79 -18.39
C SER A 219 5.68 -3.74 -18.22
N LYS A 220 5.97 -3.36 -16.98
CA LYS A 220 7.04 -2.41 -16.64
C LYS A 220 7.49 -2.59 -15.19
N SER A 221 8.68 -2.06 -14.88
CA SER A 221 9.26 -2.09 -13.54
C SER A 221 9.41 -0.70 -12.92
N GLU A 222 9.23 0.37 -13.72
CA GLU A 222 9.29 1.75 -13.28
C GLU A 222 8.00 2.48 -13.64
N PHE A 223 7.47 3.25 -12.69
CA PHE A 223 6.15 3.85 -12.73
C PHE A 223 6.23 5.33 -12.34
N SER A 224 5.36 6.16 -12.88
CA SER A 224 5.20 7.55 -12.45
C SER A 224 4.55 7.63 -11.07
N SER A 225 4.76 8.72 -10.34
CA SER A 225 4.34 8.91 -8.93
C SER A 225 2.86 8.64 -8.65
N ASN A 226 1.96 8.78 -9.64
CA ASN A 226 0.51 8.56 -9.49
C ASN A 226 0.01 7.31 -10.21
N GLU A 227 0.90 6.56 -10.83
CA GLU A 227 0.55 5.35 -11.56
C GLU A 227 0.33 4.21 -10.60
N LYS A 228 -0.66 3.36 -10.89
CA LYS A 228 -0.94 2.14 -10.13
C LYS A 228 -0.31 0.95 -10.82
N PHE A 229 -0.08 -0.11 -10.07
CA PHE A 229 0.42 -1.36 -10.64
C PHE A 229 -0.37 -2.58 -10.18
N VAL A 230 -0.23 -3.66 -10.93
CA VAL A 230 -0.83 -4.97 -10.69
C VAL A 230 0.27 -6.03 -10.79
N VAL A 231 0.26 -6.98 -9.87
CA VAL A 231 1.16 -8.14 -9.88
C VAL A 231 0.41 -9.36 -10.40
N LYS A 232 1.01 -10.06 -11.35
CA LYS A 232 0.50 -11.33 -11.90
C LYS A 232 1.56 -12.40 -11.74
N VAL A 233 1.15 -13.59 -11.33
CA VAL A 233 2.02 -14.76 -11.26
C VAL A 233 1.38 -15.94 -11.99
N PRO A 234 2.09 -16.69 -12.84
CA PRO A 234 1.53 -17.84 -13.51
C PRO A 234 1.00 -18.87 -12.51
N ALA A 235 -0.21 -19.36 -12.72
CA ALA A 235 -0.81 -20.36 -11.83
C ALA A 235 0.01 -21.66 -11.80
N SER A 236 0.74 -21.98 -12.87
CA SER A 236 1.65 -23.11 -12.95
C SER A 236 2.85 -23.00 -12.01
N SER A 237 3.23 -21.79 -11.60
CA SER A 237 4.34 -21.55 -10.66
C SER A 237 3.90 -21.67 -9.20
N ILE A 238 2.60 -21.86 -8.92
CA ILE A 238 2.01 -21.88 -7.58
C ILE A 238 1.45 -23.26 -7.27
N SER A 239 2.25 -24.12 -6.63
CA SER A 239 1.85 -25.50 -6.24
C SER A 239 1.26 -25.60 -4.83
N LYS A 240 1.46 -24.58 -3.99
CA LYS A 240 0.95 -24.42 -2.62
C LYS A 240 0.70 -22.95 -2.35
N THR A 241 -0.03 -22.63 -1.28
CA THR A 241 -0.17 -21.23 -0.84
C THR A 241 1.20 -20.57 -0.73
N THR A 242 1.40 -19.51 -1.50
CA THR A 242 2.69 -18.83 -1.67
C THR A 242 2.55 -17.35 -1.35
N ASN A 243 3.46 -16.85 -0.53
CA ASN A 243 3.59 -15.43 -0.25
C ASN A 243 4.63 -14.82 -1.21
N LEU A 244 4.23 -13.76 -1.90
CA LEU A 244 5.09 -12.96 -2.74
C LEU A 244 5.52 -11.71 -1.96
N THR A 245 6.79 -11.34 -2.09
CA THR A 245 7.32 -10.11 -1.52
C THR A 245 7.40 -9.06 -2.61
N VAL A 246 6.68 -7.95 -2.43
CA VAL A 246 6.69 -6.79 -3.35
C VAL A 246 7.51 -5.68 -2.71
N ASN A 247 8.62 -5.31 -3.32
CA ASN A 247 9.45 -4.19 -2.92
C ASN A 247 9.21 -3.02 -3.85
N VAL A 248 8.87 -1.88 -3.27
CA VAL A 248 8.71 -0.60 -3.97
C VAL A 248 9.78 0.34 -3.48
N SER A 249 10.54 0.95 -4.39
CA SER A 249 11.60 1.89 -4.07
C SER A 249 11.50 3.16 -4.92
N ALA A 250 11.92 4.29 -4.34
CA ALA A 250 12.03 5.55 -5.05
C ALA A 250 13.24 6.35 -4.56
N ASN A 251 13.80 7.19 -5.42
CA ASN A 251 14.83 8.15 -5.04
C ASN A 251 14.16 9.53 -4.98
N GLY A 252 13.95 10.00 -3.77
CA GLY A 252 13.49 11.36 -3.52
C GLY A 252 14.68 12.31 -3.36
N SER A 253 14.41 13.61 -3.38
CA SER A 253 15.39 14.63 -3.07
C SER A 253 14.80 15.69 -2.17
N ILE A 254 15.68 16.30 -1.37
CA ILE A 254 15.32 17.37 -0.46
C ILE A 254 16.40 18.44 -0.48
N ASN A 255 15.98 19.69 -0.58
CA ASN A 255 16.89 20.83 -0.48
C ASN A 255 17.01 21.23 0.99
N LYS A 256 18.25 21.29 1.48
CA LYS A 256 18.59 21.79 2.81
C LYS A 256 19.59 22.92 2.71
N ALA A 257 19.34 23.96 3.45
CA ALA A 257 20.28 25.05 3.59
C ALA A 257 21.15 24.85 4.83
N TYR A 258 22.44 25.03 4.71
CA TYR A 258 23.37 24.86 5.80
C TYR A 258 24.21 26.09 6.03
N ILE A 259 24.47 26.41 7.28
CA ILE A 259 25.38 27.49 7.72
C ILE A 259 26.71 26.89 8.11
N TYR A 260 27.76 27.40 7.51
CA TYR A 260 29.14 27.08 7.79
C TYR A 260 29.81 28.23 8.53
N SER A 261 30.67 27.90 9.50
CA SER A 261 31.39 28.88 10.32
C SER A 261 32.88 28.74 10.11
N PRO A 262 33.59 29.86 9.83
CA PRO A 262 35.05 29.89 9.97
C PRO A 262 35.45 29.71 11.43
N GLY A 263 36.66 29.27 11.67
CA GLY A 263 37.23 29.14 13.05
C GLY A 263 37.40 30.46 13.77
N ASP A 264 37.64 31.55 12.99
CA ASP A 264 37.77 32.90 13.54
C ASP A 264 36.41 33.61 13.52
N ALA A 265 35.95 34.02 14.69
CA ALA A 265 34.67 34.66 14.91
C ALA A 265 34.56 36.10 14.33
N SER A 266 35.67 36.69 13.90
CA SER A 266 35.69 38.01 13.23
C SER A 266 35.16 37.92 11.81
N TYR A 267 35.18 36.73 11.19
CA TYR A 267 34.67 36.48 9.86
C TYR A 267 33.20 36.08 9.82
N GLN A 268 32.56 36.38 8.72
CA GLN A 268 31.16 36.03 8.44
C GLN A 268 30.99 34.51 8.31
N LYS A 269 29.91 33.99 8.87
CA LYS A 269 29.39 32.69 8.50
C LYS A 269 28.75 32.77 7.13
N VAL A 270 28.67 31.64 6.44
CA VAL A 270 28.14 31.56 5.09
C VAL A 270 27.11 30.44 4.99
N ALA A 271 26.05 30.71 4.23
CA ALA A 271 25.00 29.74 3.93
C ALA A 271 25.07 29.26 2.49
N THR A 272 24.80 28.00 2.28
CA THR A 272 24.66 27.40 0.94
C THR A 272 23.61 26.31 0.94
N LEU A 273 23.10 25.95 -0.25
CA LEU A 273 22.07 24.94 -0.43
C LEU A 273 22.67 23.61 -0.92
N TYR A 274 22.26 22.53 -0.31
CA TYR A 274 22.56 21.18 -0.74
C TYR A 274 21.26 20.45 -1.09
N THR A 275 21.25 19.76 -2.23
CA THR A 275 20.21 18.79 -2.55
C THR A 275 20.67 17.43 -2.06
N GLU A 276 20.00 16.90 -1.08
CA GLU A 276 20.27 15.59 -0.51
C GLU A 276 19.33 14.56 -1.15
N GLU A 277 19.88 13.43 -1.56
CA GLU A 277 19.09 12.30 -2.04
C GLU A 277 18.57 11.48 -0.87
N VAL A 278 17.31 11.09 -0.96
CA VAL A 278 16.63 10.27 0.05
C VAL A 278 16.15 9.00 -0.61
N LYS A 279 16.69 7.85 -0.19
CA LYS A 279 16.24 6.55 -0.64
C LYS A 279 14.99 6.14 0.13
N LEU A 280 13.91 5.87 -0.59
CA LEU A 280 12.64 5.43 -0.05
C LEU A 280 12.40 3.97 -0.43
N GLU A 281 12.03 3.15 0.55
CA GLU A 281 11.74 1.73 0.33
C GLU A 281 10.51 1.32 1.13
N LYS A 282 9.66 0.51 0.52
CA LYS A 282 8.49 -0.08 1.16
C LYS A 282 8.27 -1.49 0.66
N THR A 283 8.05 -2.41 1.60
CA THR A 283 7.75 -3.81 1.29
C THR A 283 6.33 -4.15 1.70
N ILE A 284 5.61 -4.84 0.83
CA ILE A 284 4.31 -5.46 1.14
C ILE A 284 4.34 -6.93 0.74
N SER A 285 3.43 -7.72 1.29
CA SER A 285 3.27 -9.14 0.95
C SER A 285 1.95 -9.36 0.23
N LEU A 286 1.96 -10.19 -0.81
CA LEU A 286 0.76 -10.69 -1.50
C LEU A 286 0.70 -12.21 -1.33
N THR A 287 -0.50 -12.77 -1.22
CA THR A 287 -0.71 -14.20 -1.03
C THR A 287 -1.49 -14.80 -2.19
N ALA A 288 -0.89 -15.75 -2.88
CA ALA A 288 -1.57 -16.60 -3.85
C ALA A 288 -1.97 -17.93 -3.17
N THR A 289 -3.26 -18.09 -2.90
CA THR A 289 -3.78 -19.30 -2.26
C THR A 289 -4.22 -20.30 -3.33
N VAL A 290 -3.65 -21.50 -3.30
CA VAL A 290 -4.10 -22.58 -4.18
C VAL A 290 -5.50 -23.00 -3.76
N VAL A 291 -6.47 -22.73 -4.61
CA VAL A 291 -7.81 -23.30 -4.47
C VAL A 291 -7.71 -24.74 -4.97
N THR A 292 -7.58 -25.68 -4.06
CA THR A 292 -7.77 -27.10 -4.39
C THR A 292 -9.22 -27.23 -4.82
N PRO A 293 -9.55 -27.67 -6.06
CA PRO A 293 -10.92 -27.93 -6.42
C PRO A 293 -11.48 -28.90 -5.38
N GLY A 294 -12.52 -28.51 -4.67
CA GLY A 294 -13.22 -29.43 -3.79
C GLY A 294 -13.52 -30.69 -4.59
N LYS A 295 -13.27 -31.86 -4.03
CA LYS A 295 -13.66 -33.10 -4.71
C LYS A 295 -15.13 -32.97 -5.11
N PRO A 296 -15.48 -33.29 -6.36
CA PRO A 296 -16.88 -33.23 -6.76
C PRO A 296 -17.71 -34.02 -5.75
N SER A 297 -18.71 -33.40 -5.17
CA SER A 297 -19.61 -34.05 -4.22
C SER A 297 -20.76 -34.72 -4.96
N VAL A 298 -21.18 -35.86 -4.48
CA VAL A 298 -22.38 -36.59 -4.92
C VAL A 298 -23.29 -36.76 -3.72
N CYS A 299 -24.58 -36.64 -3.94
CA CYS A 299 -25.55 -36.68 -2.85
C CYS A 299 -26.36 -37.99 -2.87
N VAL A 300 -26.65 -38.49 -1.69
CA VAL A 300 -27.58 -39.64 -1.48
C VAL A 300 -28.86 -39.10 -0.85
N GLU A 301 -29.97 -39.41 -1.49
CA GLU A 301 -31.32 -39.08 -1.04
C GLU A 301 -32.12 -40.36 -0.83
N TYR A 302 -32.97 -40.39 0.18
CA TYR A 302 -33.80 -41.55 0.50
C TYR A 302 -35.27 -41.23 0.28
N VAL A 303 -35.98 -42.12 -0.42
CA VAL A 303 -37.40 -41.99 -0.72
C VAL A 303 -38.11 -43.30 -0.30
N ILE A 304 -39.16 -43.20 0.51
CA ILE A 304 -40.02 -44.31 0.80
C ILE A 304 -41.14 -44.36 -0.24
N VAL A 305 -41.30 -45.50 -0.89
CA VAL A 305 -42.34 -45.75 -1.89
C VAL A 305 -43.38 -46.72 -1.36
N GLY A 306 -44.62 -46.56 -1.81
CA GLY A 306 -45.74 -47.37 -1.35
C GLY A 306 -46.41 -46.86 -0.10
N ASN A 307 -47.26 -47.67 0.50
CA ASN A 307 -48.05 -47.30 1.67
C ASN A 307 -47.19 -47.27 2.89
N VAL A 308 -47.05 -46.12 3.55
CA VAL A 308 -46.29 -45.91 4.79
C VAL A 308 -47.24 -45.88 5.98
N ILE A 309 -46.82 -46.43 7.09
CA ILE A 309 -47.59 -46.48 8.30
C ILE A 309 -47.63 -45.14 9.02
N PRO A 310 -48.79 -44.58 9.27
CA PRO A 310 -48.89 -43.36 10.05
C PRO A 310 -48.99 -43.70 11.52
N ASP A 311 -47.87 -43.83 12.21
CA ASP A 311 -47.85 -43.77 13.66
C ASP A 311 -47.17 -42.45 14.04
N PRO A 312 -47.87 -41.51 14.69
CA PRO A 312 -47.28 -40.22 15.09
C PRO A 312 -46.13 -40.34 16.08
N ALA A 313 -45.92 -41.52 16.66
CA ALA A 313 -44.77 -41.84 17.52
C ALA A 313 -43.54 -42.30 16.72
N LEU A 314 -43.66 -42.54 15.42
CA LEU A 314 -42.56 -42.91 14.54
C LEU A 314 -42.10 -41.71 13.76
N THR A 315 -40.97 -41.18 14.12
CA THR A 315 -40.26 -40.21 13.24
C THR A 315 -39.97 -40.87 11.90
N ASP A 316 -40.08 -40.11 10.82
CA ASP A 316 -39.75 -40.52 9.46
C ASP A 316 -38.45 -41.35 9.47
N PRO A 317 -38.46 -42.62 9.02
CA PRO A 317 -37.26 -43.44 9.01
C PRO A 317 -36.28 -43.09 7.91
N THR A 318 -36.59 -42.12 7.07
CA THR A 318 -35.68 -41.68 5.98
C THR A 318 -34.61 -40.77 6.54
N PRO A 319 -33.35 -41.14 6.47
CA PRO A 319 -32.28 -40.16 6.67
C PRO A 319 -32.35 -39.11 5.57
N GLY A 320 -32.16 -37.83 5.90
CA GLY A 320 -32.23 -36.74 4.93
C GLY A 320 -31.23 -36.88 3.77
N LYS A 321 -31.21 -35.89 2.88
CA LYS A 321 -30.24 -35.81 1.80
C LYS A 321 -28.85 -35.48 2.36
N ASN A 322 -27.86 -36.38 2.19
CA ASN A 322 -26.47 -36.19 2.59
C ASN A 322 -25.53 -36.21 1.37
N CYS A 323 -24.50 -35.36 1.35
CA CYS A 323 -23.54 -35.27 0.27
C CYS A 323 -22.15 -35.74 0.71
N TYR A 324 -21.48 -36.49 -0.17
CA TYR A 324 -20.20 -37.16 0.07
C TYR A 324 -19.23 -36.84 -1.10
N ASP A 325 -17.94 -36.99 -0.87
CA ASP A 325 -16.95 -36.92 -1.95
C ASP A 325 -17.20 -38.02 -2.99
N LYS A 326 -17.17 -37.65 -4.28
CA LYS A 326 -17.27 -38.61 -5.37
C LYS A 326 -16.23 -39.70 -5.25
N GLY A 327 -16.63 -40.94 -5.43
CA GLY A 327 -15.80 -42.14 -5.25
C GLY A 327 -15.78 -42.68 -3.81
N THR A 328 -16.48 -42.06 -2.85
CA THR A 328 -16.65 -42.59 -1.50
C THR A 328 -17.38 -43.96 -1.54
N LYS A 329 -16.84 -44.94 -0.82
CA LYS A 329 -17.56 -46.20 -0.56
C LYS A 329 -18.67 -45.92 0.43
N TYR A 330 -19.93 -46.01 -0.04
CA TYR A 330 -21.07 -45.64 0.76
C TYR A 330 -21.71 -46.87 1.42
N THR A 331 -21.96 -46.76 2.72
CA THR A 331 -22.76 -47.73 3.49
C THR A 331 -24.05 -47.02 3.89
N GLN A 332 -25.18 -47.58 3.48
CA GLN A 332 -26.48 -47.00 3.85
C GLN A 332 -26.63 -46.92 5.36
N GLU A 333 -27.26 -45.86 5.81
CA GLU A 333 -27.63 -45.74 7.23
C GLU A 333 -28.68 -46.79 7.56
N SER A 334 -28.53 -47.44 8.73
CA SER A 334 -29.48 -48.48 9.13
C SER A 334 -30.85 -47.86 9.47
N VAL A 335 -31.83 -48.17 8.68
CA VAL A 335 -33.21 -47.85 8.99
C VAL A 335 -33.62 -48.78 10.13
N LEU A 336 -34.29 -48.28 11.18
CA LEU A 336 -34.82 -49.10 12.25
C LEU A 336 -35.82 -50.10 11.68
N THR A 337 -35.37 -51.34 11.52
CA THR A 337 -36.06 -52.39 10.77
C THR A 337 -37.28 -53.01 11.53
N THR A 338 -37.59 -52.53 12.73
CA THR A 338 -38.67 -53.13 13.56
C THR A 338 -39.28 -52.07 14.46
N ARG A 339 -40.17 -51.24 13.90
CA ARG A 339 -40.97 -50.35 14.76
C ARG A 339 -42.41 -50.80 14.98
N GLN A 340 -42.90 -51.71 14.16
CA GLN A 340 -44.24 -52.34 14.38
C GLN A 340 -44.16 -53.81 14.14
N LYS A 341 -44.90 -54.58 15.01
CA LYS A 341 -44.99 -56.03 14.92
C LYS A 341 -45.58 -56.59 13.60
N THR A 342 -46.23 -55.65 12.81
CA THR A 342 -47.00 -56.03 11.62
C THR A 342 -46.33 -55.58 10.33
N CYS A 343 -45.16 -54.84 10.37
CA CYS A 343 -44.51 -54.34 9.19
C CYS A 343 -43.01 -54.64 9.16
N LYS A 344 -42.51 -55.05 8.00
CA LYS A 344 -41.10 -55.39 7.78
C LYS A 344 -40.53 -54.52 6.68
N PHE A 345 -39.38 -53.87 6.92
CA PHE A 345 -38.71 -53.10 5.89
C PHE A 345 -38.08 -54.00 4.82
N LYS A 346 -38.37 -53.74 3.55
CA LYS A 346 -37.88 -54.54 2.40
C LYS A 346 -36.43 -54.27 2.04
N GLY A 347 -35.87 -53.14 2.48
CA GLY A 347 -34.54 -52.68 2.14
C GLY A 347 -34.53 -51.49 1.17
N TRP A 348 -33.31 -51.07 0.80
CA TRP A 348 -33.11 -50.00 -0.11
C TRP A 348 -32.82 -50.49 -1.55
N PHE A 349 -33.36 -49.82 -2.54
CA PHE A 349 -33.29 -50.15 -3.96
C PHE A 349 -32.87 -48.92 -4.78
N THR A 350 -32.22 -49.16 -5.92
CA THR A 350 -31.73 -48.07 -6.80
C THR A 350 -32.79 -47.60 -7.80
N LYS A 351 -33.96 -48.26 -7.82
CA LYS A 351 -35.08 -47.91 -8.70
C LYS A 351 -36.39 -47.84 -7.92
N GLU A 352 -37.27 -46.92 -8.30
CA GLU A 352 -38.56 -46.67 -7.67
C GLU A 352 -39.48 -47.92 -7.64
N ASN A 353 -39.39 -48.78 -8.66
CA ASN A 353 -40.12 -50.02 -8.73
C ASN A 353 -39.56 -51.14 -7.80
N LEU A 354 -38.70 -50.76 -6.87
CA LEU A 354 -38.08 -51.67 -5.88
C LEU A 354 -37.24 -52.77 -6.54
N THR A 355 -36.60 -52.46 -7.65
CA THR A 355 -35.62 -53.37 -8.27
C THR A 355 -34.20 -52.78 -8.09
N GLY A 356 -33.15 -53.62 -8.26
CA GLY A 356 -31.78 -53.19 -8.06
C GLY A 356 -31.48 -52.92 -6.59
N LYS A 357 -31.52 -53.97 -5.75
CA LYS A 357 -31.19 -53.86 -4.32
C LYS A 357 -29.82 -53.24 -4.13
N TRP A 358 -29.75 -52.24 -3.25
CA TRP A 358 -28.50 -51.56 -2.94
C TRP A 358 -27.50 -52.48 -2.25
N THR A 359 -26.23 -52.38 -2.64
CA THR A 359 -25.11 -53.10 -2.00
C THR A 359 -24.20 -52.11 -1.30
N ASN A 360 -24.03 -52.28 0.01
CA ASN A 360 -23.14 -51.46 0.82
C ASN A 360 -21.68 -51.56 0.34
N GLY A 361 -20.96 -50.47 0.45
CA GLY A 361 -19.58 -50.39 -0.03
C GLY A 361 -19.44 -50.05 -1.51
N THR A 362 -20.54 -49.88 -2.25
CA THR A 362 -20.49 -49.38 -3.65
C THR A 362 -19.99 -47.95 -3.65
N LYS A 363 -19.13 -47.63 -4.64
CA LYS A 363 -18.61 -46.25 -4.85
C LYS A 363 -19.68 -45.33 -5.39
N LEU A 364 -19.76 -44.13 -4.82
CA LEU A 364 -20.65 -43.06 -5.32
C LEU A 364 -19.99 -42.30 -6.45
N ASP A 365 -20.40 -42.53 -7.68
CA ASP A 365 -19.88 -41.84 -8.87
C ASP A 365 -20.82 -40.73 -9.39
N LYS A 366 -22.06 -40.70 -8.95
CA LYS A 366 -23.14 -39.75 -9.28
C LYS A 366 -24.14 -39.67 -8.15
N ASP A 367 -24.99 -38.67 -8.17
CA ASP A 367 -26.12 -38.59 -7.24
C ASP A 367 -26.95 -39.86 -7.29
N LEU A 368 -27.39 -40.32 -6.09
CA LEU A 368 -28.08 -41.58 -5.88
C LEU A 368 -29.37 -41.30 -5.10
N ILE A 369 -30.46 -41.83 -5.63
CA ILE A 369 -31.72 -41.92 -4.89
C ILE A 369 -31.92 -43.41 -4.49
N LEU A 370 -32.11 -43.66 -3.20
CA LEU A 370 -32.41 -44.97 -2.67
C LEU A 370 -33.89 -45.03 -2.31
N TYR A 371 -34.58 -45.97 -2.92
CA TYR A 371 -35.99 -46.20 -2.72
C TYR A 371 -36.20 -47.34 -1.72
N GLY A 372 -36.95 -47.07 -0.67
CA GLY A 372 -37.31 -48.08 0.37
C GLY A 372 -38.80 -48.33 0.42
N ALA A 373 -39.21 -49.53 0.88
CA ALA A 373 -40.60 -49.85 1.07
C ALA A 373 -40.80 -50.76 2.33
N TRP A 374 -41.99 -50.68 2.87
CA TRP A 374 -42.43 -51.54 3.96
C TRP A 374 -43.41 -52.62 3.48
N ASP A 375 -43.33 -53.81 4.03
CA ASP A 375 -44.28 -54.91 3.86
C ASP A 375 -45.07 -55.05 5.17
N CYS A 376 -46.38 -54.79 5.09
CA CYS A 376 -47.25 -54.79 6.27
C CYS A 376 -48.36 -55.78 6.07
N GLU A 377 -48.79 -56.48 7.17
CA GLU A 377 -49.90 -57.40 7.14
C GLU A 377 -51.20 -56.70 6.77
N LYS A 378 -52.07 -57.42 5.98
CA LYS A 378 -53.35 -56.87 5.49
C LYS A 378 -54.26 -56.49 6.66
N GLY A 379 -54.68 -55.28 6.75
CA GLY A 379 -55.57 -54.76 7.78
C GLY A 379 -55.15 -53.40 8.37
N THR A 380 -53.95 -52.96 8.08
CA THR A 380 -53.45 -51.64 8.52
C THR A 380 -53.76 -50.60 7.48
N THR A 381 -54.66 -49.66 7.77
CA THR A 381 -54.96 -48.53 6.87
C THR A 381 -53.80 -47.55 6.95
N ILE A 382 -53.14 -47.30 5.83
CA ILE A 382 -52.00 -46.45 5.73
C ILE A 382 -52.38 -45.16 5.01
N VAL A 383 -52.24 -44.02 5.64
CA VAL A 383 -52.43 -42.72 5.04
C VAL A 383 -51.02 -42.14 4.76
N VAL A 384 -50.71 -42.03 3.47
CA VAL A 384 -49.47 -41.35 3.03
C VAL A 384 -49.76 -39.85 3.02
N PRO A 385 -49.07 -39.00 3.81
CA PRO A 385 -49.08 -37.58 3.53
C PRO A 385 -48.46 -37.38 2.17
N SER A 386 -49.25 -36.87 1.20
CA SER A 386 -48.73 -36.55 -0.13
C SER A 386 -47.75 -35.37 -0.04
N THR A 387 -46.50 -35.66 0.14
CA THR A 387 -45.43 -34.68 -0.09
C THR A 387 -44.89 -34.77 -1.53
N ALA A 388 -45.67 -35.27 -2.47
CA ALA A 388 -45.44 -35.07 -3.87
C ALA A 388 -45.97 -33.67 -4.26
N ALA A 389 -45.41 -32.62 -3.75
CA ALA A 389 -45.55 -31.34 -4.35
C ALA A 389 -44.62 -31.32 -5.57
N ASN A 390 -45.20 -31.35 -6.74
CA ASN A 390 -44.54 -31.02 -8.00
C ASN A 390 -43.90 -29.65 -7.88
N THR A 391 -42.67 -29.59 -7.47
CA THR A 391 -41.84 -28.37 -7.57
C THR A 391 -40.88 -28.59 -8.73
N PRO A 392 -40.95 -27.81 -9.80
CA PRO A 392 -40.00 -27.92 -10.89
C PRO A 392 -38.61 -27.57 -10.33
N PHE A 393 -37.66 -28.46 -10.54
CA PHE A 393 -36.27 -28.24 -10.18
C PHE A 393 -35.73 -27.01 -10.92
N ILE A 394 -35.62 -25.88 -10.22
CA ILE A 394 -34.76 -24.77 -10.62
C ILE A 394 -33.38 -25.07 -10.06
N ILE A 395 -32.47 -25.45 -10.97
CA ILE A 395 -31.04 -25.54 -10.67
C ILE A 395 -30.54 -24.10 -10.47
N LEU A 396 -30.58 -23.60 -9.24
CA LEU A 396 -29.89 -22.39 -8.86
C LEU A 396 -28.48 -22.78 -8.41
N SER A 397 -27.51 -22.48 -9.28
CA SER A 397 -26.09 -22.56 -8.93
C SER A 397 -25.80 -21.74 -7.69
N ILE A 398 -25.06 -22.30 -6.73
CA ILE A 398 -24.72 -21.76 -5.41
C ILE A 398 -23.91 -20.44 -5.45
N GLY A 399 -23.71 -19.85 -6.62
CA GLY A 399 -22.99 -18.57 -6.78
C GLY A 399 -23.78 -17.31 -6.41
N SER A 400 -25.11 -17.37 -6.22
CA SER A 400 -25.94 -16.14 -6.17
C SER A 400 -26.48 -15.74 -4.79
N ILE A 401 -26.29 -16.55 -3.73
CA ILE A 401 -26.92 -16.27 -2.42
C ILE A 401 -26.10 -15.32 -1.54
N ILE A 402 -24.80 -15.14 -1.81
CA ILE A 402 -23.95 -14.26 -0.99
C ILE A 402 -24.18 -12.77 -1.30
N ILE A 403 -24.69 -12.42 -2.50
CA ILE A 403 -24.88 -11.01 -2.92
C ILE A 403 -26.15 -10.41 -2.32
N ILE A 404 -27.19 -11.19 -2.04
CA ILE A 404 -28.49 -10.66 -1.55
C ILE A 404 -28.46 -10.33 -0.06
N ALA A 405 -27.66 -11.03 0.76
CA ALA A 405 -27.51 -10.73 2.18
C ALA A 405 -26.69 -9.44 2.43
N GLY A 406 -25.71 -9.12 1.57
CA GLY A 406 -24.89 -7.91 1.67
C GLY A 406 -25.67 -6.62 1.34
N VAL A 407 -26.53 -6.65 0.37
CA VAL A 407 -27.33 -5.49 -0.07
C VAL A 407 -28.45 -5.16 0.91
N GLY A 408 -29.07 -6.18 1.53
CA GLY A 408 -30.10 -5.98 2.54
C GLY A 408 -29.57 -5.31 3.82
N ILE A 409 -28.37 -5.65 4.26
CA ILE A 409 -27.74 -5.05 5.45
C ILE A 409 -27.27 -3.61 5.18
N TYR A 410 -26.81 -3.32 3.96
CA TYR A 410 -26.39 -1.98 3.58
C TYR A 410 -27.59 -1.03 3.47
N ALA A 411 -28.71 -1.46 2.87
CA ALA A 411 -29.94 -0.67 2.76
C ALA A 411 -30.61 -0.43 4.14
N TYR A 412 -30.52 -1.39 5.07
CA TYR A 412 -31.05 -1.22 6.44
C TYR A 412 -30.22 -0.23 7.26
N ARG A 413 -28.88 -0.23 7.12
CA ARG A 413 -28.02 0.74 7.82
C ARG A 413 -28.12 2.16 7.26
N SER A 414 -28.28 2.32 5.95
CA SER A 414 -28.41 3.65 5.35
C SER A 414 -29.75 4.35 5.72
N LYS A 415 -30.84 3.58 5.85
CA LYS A 415 -32.13 4.14 6.32
C LYS A 415 -32.10 4.60 7.80
N LYS A 416 -31.29 3.92 8.64
CA LYS A 416 -31.20 4.29 10.07
C LYS A 416 -30.32 5.52 10.33
N LEU A 417 -29.47 5.93 9.37
CA LEU A 417 -28.65 7.14 9.45
C LEU A 417 -29.36 8.38 8.89
N SER A 418 -30.37 8.21 8.04
CA SER A 418 -31.15 9.32 7.45
C SER A 418 -32.33 9.78 8.34
N SER A 419 -32.68 9.03 9.39
CA SER A 419 -33.77 9.38 10.32
C SER A 419 -33.31 10.08 11.62
N LYS A 420 -32.03 10.50 11.69
CA LYS A 420 -31.45 11.26 12.83
C LYS A 420 -30.78 12.57 12.38
N LYS A 421 -31.38 13.22 11.38
CA LYS A 421 -31.15 14.64 11.12
C LYS A 421 -32.46 15.39 11.14
#